data_aa5e0b80fc3a7a8e005bde6c2592bebe
#
_entry.id   aa5e0b80fc3a7a8e005bde6c2592bebe
#
_cell.length_a   1.000
_cell.length_b   1.000
_cell.length_c   1.000
_cell.angle_alpha   90.00
_cell.angle_beta   90.00
_cell.angle_gamma   90.00
#
_symmetry.space_group_name_H-M   'P 1'
#
loop_
_entity.id
_entity.type
_entity.pdbx_description
1 polymer ?
#
loop_
_entity_poly.entity_id
_entity_poly.type
_entity_poly.pdbx_seq_one_letter_code
_entity_poly.pdbx_strand_id
1 'polypeptide(L)'
;MGVPSITTNLSGFGCYMEELIENAQDYGIYIVDRRSKGVDDSVNQLADFMFEFAAKTRRQRINQRNRTERLSDLLDWKRMGLEYVKARQLALRRGMYFLQRSAQNFGS
;
A
#
# COMPACT_ATOMS: atom_id res chain seq x y z
N MET A 1 3.96 -15.48 0.63
CA MET A 1 5.02 -16.27 1.29
C MET A 1 5.22 -15.91 2.77
N GLY A 2 4.58 -14.88 3.25
CA GLY A 2 4.64 -14.50 4.65
C GLY A 2 5.95 -13.86 5.09
N VAL A 3 6.72 -13.31 4.16
CA VAL A 3 7.99 -12.64 4.47
C VAL A 3 7.71 -11.25 5.01
N PRO A 4 8.20 -10.90 6.22
CA PRO A 4 8.11 -9.55 6.74
C PRO A 4 8.83 -8.57 5.82
N SER A 5 8.26 -7.41 5.62
CA SER A 5 8.78 -6.42 4.67
C SER A 5 8.86 -5.04 5.31
N ILE A 6 9.91 -4.32 4.97
CA ILE A 6 10.11 -2.93 5.40
C ILE A 6 9.98 -2.04 4.17
N THR A 7 9.19 -1.00 4.27
CA THR A 7 8.99 -0.01 3.21
C THR A 7 8.91 1.38 3.81
N THR A 8 8.81 2.39 2.98
CA THR A 8 8.65 3.78 3.41
C THR A 8 7.28 4.30 3.03
N ASN A 9 6.81 5.34 3.70
CA ASN A 9 5.58 6.04 3.32
C ASN A 9 5.74 7.00 2.12
N LEU A 10 6.90 7.00 1.47
CA LEU A 10 7.12 7.64 0.17
C LEU A 10 6.81 6.70 -0.99
N SER A 11 6.77 5.39 -0.75
CA SER A 11 6.40 4.41 -1.77
C SER A 11 4.88 4.26 -1.88
N GLY A 12 4.39 3.94 -3.07
CA GLY A 12 2.97 3.65 -3.29
C GLY A 12 2.50 2.47 -2.45
N PHE A 13 3.32 1.44 -2.31
CA PHE A 13 3.03 0.28 -1.47
C PHE A 13 2.90 0.66 0.01
N GLY A 14 3.83 1.45 0.53
CA GLY A 14 3.79 1.90 1.93
C GLY A 14 2.55 2.74 2.23
N CYS A 15 2.22 3.70 1.37
CA CYS A 15 1.01 4.51 1.50
C CYS A 15 -0.26 3.66 1.43
N TYR A 16 -0.33 2.71 0.50
CA TYR A 16 -1.46 1.81 0.33
C TYR A 16 -1.70 0.95 1.58
N MET A 17 -0.63 0.38 2.14
CA MET A 17 -0.71 -0.43 3.35
C MET A 17 -1.07 0.41 4.58
N GLU A 18 -0.57 1.62 4.67
CA GLU A 18 -0.88 2.55 5.77
C GLU A 18 -2.37 2.92 5.79
N GLU A 19 -2.99 3.09 4.62
CA GLU A 19 -4.41 3.37 4.50
C GLU A 19 -5.30 2.15 4.78
N LEU A 20 -4.86 0.95 4.35
CA LEU A 20 -5.66 -0.26 4.45
C LEU A 20 -5.63 -0.91 5.83
N ILE A 21 -4.50 -0.80 6.53
CA ILE A 21 -4.24 -1.55 7.76
C ILE A 21 -3.84 -0.58 8.86
N GLU A 22 -4.63 -0.56 9.92
CA GLU A 22 -4.38 0.33 11.06
C GLU A 22 -3.06 0.01 11.77
N ASN A 23 -2.75 -1.29 11.94
CA ASN A 23 -1.51 -1.76 12.57
C ASN A 23 -0.73 -2.66 11.59
N ALA A 24 -0.16 -2.07 10.55
CA ALA A 24 0.57 -2.81 9.53
C ALA A 24 1.72 -3.65 10.10
N GLN A 25 2.31 -3.19 11.19
CA GLN A 25 3.39 -3.86 11.90
C GLN A 25 3.00 -5.25 12.42
N ASP A 26 1.77 -5.42 12.87
CA ASP A 26 1.25 -6.72 13.32
C ASP A 26 1.14 -7.73 12.18
N TYR A 27 1.01 -7.25 10.96
CA TYR A 27 0.95 -8.04 9.74
C TYR A 27 2.31 -8.21 9.05
N GLY A 28 3.39 -7.83 9.72
CA GLY A 28 4.74 -7.95 9.17
C GLY A 28 5.11 -6.90 8.12
N ILE A 29 4.34 -5.82 8.03
CA ILE A 29 4.64 -4.68 7.16
C ILE A 29 5.11 -3.51 8.03
N TYR A 30 6.37 -3.19 7.94
CA TYR A 30 7.00 -2.12 8.70
C TYR A 30 7.16 -0.89 7.81
N ILE A 31 6.52 0.21 8.20
CA ILE A 31 6.52 1.45 7.41
C ILE A 31 7.40 2.49 8.11
N VAL A 32 8.52 2.81 7.47
CA VAL A 32 9.43 3.86 7.95
C VAL A 32 8.91 5.22 7.49
N ASP A 33 8.74 6.14 8.43
CA ASP A 33 8.27 7.49 8.12
C ASP A 33 9.39 8.34 7.52
N ARG A 34 9.19 8.75 6.27
CA ARG A 34 10.08 9.64 5.52
C ARG A 34 9.44 10.98 5.18
N ARG A 35 8.17 11.16 5.52
CA ARG A 35 7.45 12.41 5.22
C ARG A 35 7.65 13.46 6.31
N SER A 36 7.52 13.06 7.59
CA SER A 36 7.57 13.95 8.74
C SER A 36 8.86 13.85 9.54
N LYS A 37 9.68 12.82 9.32
CA LYS A 37 10.94 12.58 10.02
C LYS A 37 12.15 12.88 9.16
N GLY A 38 13.20 13.44 9.78
CA GLY A 38 14.51 13.59 9.15
C GLY A 38 15.20 12.25 8.90
N VAL A 39 16.34 12.30 8.21
CA VAL A 39 17.10 11.09 7.84
C VAL A 39 17.52 10.31 9.07
N ASP A 40 18.07 10.97 10.09
CA ASP A 40 18.56 10.31 11.31
C ASP A 40 17.43 9.64 12.09
N ASP A 41 16.28 10.30 12.22
CA ASP A 41 15.10 9.74 12.88
C ASP A 41 14.55 8.55 12.12
N SER A 42 14.57 8.60 10.80
CA SER A 42 14.12 7.48 9.95
C SER A 42 15.06 6.28 10.05
N VAL A 43 16.37 6.51 10.11
CA VAL A 43 17.36 5.45 10.34
C VAL A 43 17.17 4.79 11.70
N ASN A 44 16.93 5.58 12.74
CA ASN A 44 16.64 5.07 14.08
C ASN A 44 15.35 4.23 14.10
N GLN A 45 14.30 4.69 13.43
CA GLN A 45 13.05 3.93 13.31
C GLN A 45 13.26 2.59 12.59
N LEU A 46 14.03 2.58 11.51
CA LEU A 46 14.39 1.36 10.80
C LEU A 46 15.16 0.40 11.72
N ALA A 47 16.15 0.91 12.45
CA ALA A 47 16.93 0.11 13.39
C ALA A 47 16.04 -0.49 14.50
N ASP A 48 15.11 0.29 15.04
CA ASP A 48 14.16 -0.16 16.06
C ASP A 48 13.26 -1.27 15.52
N PHE A 49 12.75 -1.17 14.30
CA PHE A 49 11.96 -2.23 13.67
C PHE A 49 12.74 -3.52 13.50
N MET A 50 13.99 -3.42 13.05
CA MET A 50 14.86 -4.58 12.90
C MET A 50 15.18 -5.23 14.24
N PHE A 51 15.44 -4.42 15.26
CA PHE A 51 15.70 -4.90 16.61
C PHE A 51 14.49 -5.59 17.23
N GLU A 52 13.32 -4.98 17.14
CA GLU A 52 12.07 -5.55 17.65
C GLU A 52 11.75 -6.89 16.97
N PHE A 53 11.94 -6.97 15.67
CA PHE A 53 11.74 -8.21 14.93
C PHE A 53 12.72 -9.30 15.38
N ALA A 54 13.99 -8.96 15.51
CA ALA A 54 15.01 -9.91 15.97
C ALA A 54 14.76 -10.41 17.39
N ALA A 55 14.15 -9.58 18.24
CA ALA A 55 13.82 -9.93 19.62
C ALA A 55 12.55 -10.81 19.73
N LYS A 56 11.75 -10.95 18.68
CA LYS A 56 10.54 -11.78 18.69
C LYS A 56 10.88 -13.26 18.91
N THR A 57 10.04 -13.93 19.70
CA THR A 57 10.12 -15.40 19.86
C THR A 57 9.74 -16.09 18.56
N ARG A 58 10.13 -17.36 18.43
CA ARG A 58 9.73 -18.19 17.27
C ARG A 58 8.21 -18.20 17.08
N ARG A 59 7.46 -18.34 18.17
CA ARG A 59 5.99 -18.34 18.14
C ARG A 59 5.42 -17.02 17.62
N GLN A 60 5.96 -15.91 18.07
CA GLN A 60 5.53 -14.58 17.62
C GLN A 60 5.82 -14.40 16.13
N ARG A 61 6.98 -14.84 15.65
CA ARG A 61 7.34 -14.80 14.22
C ARG A 61 6.44 -15.67 13.37
N ILE A 62 6.07 -16.85 13.84
CA ILE A 62 5.13 -17.74 13.14
C ILE A 62 3.75 -17.08 13.03
N ASN A 63 3.25 -16.52 14.14
CA ASN A 63 1.97 -15.82 14.12
C ASN A 63 1.97 -14.62 13.17
N GLN A 64 3.04 -13.85 13.15
CA GLN A 64 3.20 -12.73 12.23
C GLN A 64 3.24 -13.22 10.77
N ARG A 65 3.98 -14.28 10.49
CA ARG A 65 4.04 -14.90 9.16
C ARG A 65 2.66 -15.29 8.65
N ASN A 66 1.85 -15.92 9.49
CA ASN A 66 0.51 -16.35 9.14
C ASN A 66 -0.38 -15.13 8.81
N ARG A 67 -0.25 -14.04 9.56
CA ARG A 67 -0.95 -12.78 9.27
C ARG A 67 -0.47 -12.15 7.96
N THR A 68 0.83 -12.16 7.71
CA THR A 68 1.42 -11.63 6.47
C THR A 68 0.92 -12.39 5.25
N GLU A 69 0.81 -13.71 5.32
CA GLU A 69 0.26 -14.53 4.23
C GLU A 69 -1.18 -14.15 3.87
N ARG A 70 -1.99 -13.76 4.84
CA ARG A 70 -3.37 -13.31 4.61
C ARG A 70 -3.46 -12.01 3.82
N LEU A 71 -2.41 -11.19 3.83
CA LEU A 71 -2.35 -9.96 3.04
C LEU A 71 -2.21 -10.21 1.54
N SER A 72 -1.81 -11.42 1.14
CA SER A 72 -1.66 -11.75 -0.28
C SER A 72 -2.95 -11.59 -1.07
N ASP A 73 -4.10 -11.84 -0.44
CA ASP A 73 -5.41 -11.64 -1.06
C ASP A 73 -5.70 -10.17 -1.41
N LEU A 74 -5.15 -9.24 -0.63
CA LEU A 74 -5.29 -7.80 -0.88
C LEU A 74 -4.47 -7.32 -2.09
N LEU A 75 -3.41 -8.04 -2.42
CA LEU A 75 -2.47 -7.73 -3.51
C LEU A 75 -2.68 -8.64 -4.72
N ASP A 76 -3.66 -9.54 -4.67
CA ASP A 76 -3.98 -10.43 -5.77
C ASP A 76 -4.53 -9.63 -6.96
N TRP A 77 -4.13 -10.02 -8.15
CA TRP A 77 -4.59 -9.43 -9.39
C TRP A 77 -6.11 -9.50 -9.58
N LYS A 78 -6.77 -10.52 -9.03
CA LYS A 78 -8.25 -10.57 -9.03
C LYS A 78 -8.85 -9.33 -8.37
N ARG A 79 -8.28 -8.89 -7.26
CA ARG A 79 -8.74 -7.70 -6.54
C ARG A 79 -8.21 -6.43 -7.18
N MET A 80 -6.92 -6.39 -7.50
CA MET A 80 -6.28 -5.23 -8.12
C MET A 80 -6.82 -4.98 -9.53
N GLY A 81 -7.19 -6.03 -10.26
CA GLY A 81 -7.83 -5.91 -11.57
C GLY A 81 -9.14 -5.12 -11.53
N LEU A 82 -9.89 -5.18 -10.43
CA LEU A 82 -11.10 -4.38 -10.24
C LEU A 82 -10.80 -2.87 -10.20
N GLU A 83 -9.69 -2.48 -9.61
CA GLU A 83 -9.26 -1.08 -9.57
C GLU A 83 -8.87 -0.59 -10.98
N TYR A 84 -8.23 -1.42 -11.78
CA TYR A 84 -7.96 -1.11 -13.18
C TYR A 84 -9.23 -0.96 -14.00
N VAL A 85 -10.22 -1.82 -13.77
CA VAL A 85 -11.55 -1.71 -14.43
C VAL A 85 -12.22 -0.39 -14.06
N LYS A 86 -12.19 -0.01 -12.78
CA LYS A 86 -12.74 1.28 -12.31
C LYS A 86 -12.04 2.47 -12.99
N ALA A 87 -10.73 2.42 -13.09
CA ALA A 87 -9.94 3.46 -13.75
C ALA A 87 -10.30 3.59 -15.23
N ARG A 88 -10.44 2.47 -15.93
CA ARG A 88 -10.87 2.44 -17.34
C ARG A 88 -12.27 3.01 -17.52
N GLN A 89 -13.22 2.63 -16.67
CA GLN A 89 -14.58 3.14 -16.71
C GLN A 89 -14.63 4.65 -16.44
N LEU A 90 -13.82 5.14 -15.51
CA LEU A 90 -13.69 6.57 -15.24
C LEU A 90 -13.12 7.32 -16.45
N ALA A 91 -12.10 6.78 -17.10
CA ALA A 91 -11.50 7.37 -18.29
C ALA A 91 -12.50 7.45 -19.45
N LEU A 92 -13.28 6.39 -19.67
CA LEU A 92 -14.33 6.36 -20.69
C LEU A 92 -15.41 7.41 -20.42
N ARG A 93 -15.91 7.52 -19.20
CA ARG A 93 -16.91 8.52 -18.83
C ARG A 93 -16.40 9.95 -19.07
N ARG A 94 -15.17 10.23 -18.69
CA ARG A 94 -14.56 11.56 -18.92
C ARG A 94 -14.32 11.83 -20.38
N GLY A 95 -13.89 10.85 -21.14
CA GLY A 95 -13.72 10.94 -22.59
C GLY A 95 -15.03 11.24 -23.31
N MET A 96 -16.10 10.56 -22.96
CA MET A 96 -17.46 10.81 -23.52
C MET A 96 -17.96 12.20 -23.17
N TYR A 97 -17.77 12.63 -21.92
CA TYR A 97 -18.15 13.97 -21.51
C TYR A 97 -17.41 15.07 -22.31
N PHE A 98 -16.13 14.87 -22.55
CA PHE A 98 -15.31 15.77 -23.34
C PHE A 98 -15.78 15.85 -24.79
N LEU A 99 -16.08 14.71 -25.42
CA LEU A 99 -16.62 14.63 -26.77
C LEU A 99 -17.99 15.30 -26.90
N GLN A 100 -18.88 15.11 -25.95
CA GLN A 100 -20.19 15.75 -25.94
C GLN A 100 -20.07 17.28 -25.84
N ARG A 101 -19.18 17.76 -24.98
CA ARG A 101 -18.93 19.19 -24.82
C ARG A 101 -18.34 19.83 -26.08
N SER A 102 -17.40 19.12 -26.73
CA SER A 102 -16.83 19.55 -28.00
C SER A 102 -17.88 19.61 -29.10
N ALA A 103 -18.74 18.60 -29.18
CA ALA A 103 -19.83 18.58 -30.17
C ALA A 103 -20.83 19.73 -29.96
N GLN A 104 -21.14 20.09 -28.72
CA GLN A 104 -22.00 21.23 -28.40
C GLN A 104 -21.39 22.58 -28.82
N ASN A 105 -20.09 22.71 -28.65
CA ASN A 105 -19.37 23.93 -29.01
C ASN A 105 -19.23 24.13 -30.55
N PHE A 106 -19.28 23.04 -31.32
CA PHE A 106 -19.24 23.06 -32.79
C PHE A 106 -20.63 23.09 -33.45
N GLY A 107 -21.72 22.84 -32.67
CA GLY A 107 -23.09 22.83 -33.16
C GLY A 107 -23.83 24.18 -33.03
N SER A 108 -23.17 25.19 -32.57
CA SER A 108 -23.67 26.58 -32.52
C SER A 108 -22.85 27.45 -33.48
#